data_4cb9a0d9826590b35cf1ada4236bf0a6
#
_entry.id   4cb9a0d9826590b35cf1ada4236bf0a6
#
_cell.length_a   1.000
_cell.length_b   1.000
_cell.length_c   1.000
_cell.angle_alpha   90.00
_cell.angle_beta   90.00
_cell.angle_gamma   90.00
#
_symmetry.space_group_name_H-M   'P 1'
#
loop_
_entity.id
_entity.type
_entity.pdbx_description
1 polymer ?
#
loop_
_entity_poly.entity_id
_entity_poly.type
_entity_poly.pdbx_seq_one_letter_code
_entity_poly.pdbx_strand_id
1 'polypeptide(L)'
;MGNKKQIALANIVLLMREYQKKHNIKKQCVTNCQYLYDTLKANYPLNNIKVKAVLGISSNDDRTIIYEGHVVVDVDEKFILEPSYEVYSTDNIEYFDNMKQFMNKYKIPKNDMKDVIKEFIDFTKLADTINNGKYIVMNKEYYDNQADYVEEKIKPFL
;
A
#
# COMPACT_ATOMS: atom_id res chain seq x y z
N MET A 1 3.15 -19.74 -4.39
CA MET A 1 3.64 -19.39 -3.04
C MET A 1 3.07 -20.39 -2.03
N GLY A 2 3.89 -20.94 -1.16
CA GLY A 2 3.45 -21.92 -0.15
C GLY A 2 2.74 -21.25 1.03
N ASN A 3 1.94 -22.03 1.77
CA ASN A 3 1.17 -21.52 2.92
C ASN A 3 2.05 -20.83 3.98
N LYS A 4 3.28 -21.35 4.21
CA LYS A 4 4.20 -20.74 5.17
C LYS A 4 4.60 -19.33 4.78
N LYS A 5 4.87 -19.08 3.48
CA LYS A 5 5.17 -17.74 2.98
C LYS A 5 3.96 -16.80 3.11
N GLN A 6 2.77 -17.29 2.78
CA GLN A 6 1.54 -16.49 2.90
C GLN A 6 1.28 -16.06 4.34
N ILE A 7 1.51 -16.96 5.29
CA ILE A 7 1.38 -16.65 6.73
C ILE A 7 2.41 -15.59 7.13
N ALA A 8 3.66 -15.72 6.70
CA ALA A 8 4.69 -14.73 6.98
C ALA A 8 4.36 -13.35 6.41
N LEU A 9 3.91 -13.29 5.14
CA LEU A 9 3.49 -12.05 4.51
C LEU A 9 2.34 -11.39 5.25
N ALA A 10 1.33 -12.18 5.63
CA ALA A 10 0.19 -11.69 6.39
C ALA A 10 0.61 -11.11 7.72
N ASN A 11 1.51 -11.78 8.44
CA ASN A 11 2.01 -11.30 9.73
C ASN A 11 2.81 -10.01 9.61
N ILE A 12 3.64 -9.86 8.58
CA ILE A 12 4.38 -8.61 8.34
C ILE A 12 3.39 -7.46 8.16
N VAL A 13 2.40 -7.63 7.31
CA VAL A 13 1.38 -6.61 7.03
C VAL A 13 0.57 -6.27 8.29
N LEU A 14 0.15 -7.30 9.04
CA LEU A 14 -0.61 -7.10 10.28
C LEU A 14 0.20 -6.33 11.33
N LEU A 15 1.48 -6.64 11.47
CA LEU A 15 2.37 -5.93 12.41
C LEU A 15 2.59 -4.48 12.00
N MET A 16 2.71 -4.21 10.69
CA MET A 16 2.79 -2.85 10.19
C MET A 16 1.52 -2.05 10.54
N ARG A 17 0.36 -2.64 10.28
CA ARG A 17 -0.93 -2.00 10.59
C ARG A 17 -1.12 -1.79 12.09
N GLU A 18 -0.68 -2.74 12.91
CA GLU A 18 -0.71 -2.63 14.38
C GLU A 18 0.11 -1.45 14.86
N TYR A 19 1.33 -1.30 14.35
CA TYR A 19 2.20 -0.16 14.66
C TYR A 19 1.52 1.17 14.28
N GLN A 20 0.99 1.24 13.07
CA GLN A 20 0.33 2.45 12.56
C GLN A 20 -0.89 2.83 13.40
N LYS A 21 -1.71 1.84 13.75
CA LYS A 21 -2.88 2.05 14.61
C LYS A 21 -2.49 2.60 15.98
N LYS A 22 -1.48 2.00 16.60
CA LYS A 22 -0.96 2.37 17.90
C LYS A 22 -0.49 3.82 17.96
N HIS A 23 0.15 4.29 16.90
CA HIS A 23 0.76 5.61 16.80
C HIS A 23 -0.06 6.62 15.98
N ASN A 24 -1.28 6.25 15.62
CA ASN A 24 -2.19 7.09 14.81
C ASN A 24 -1.52 7.64 13.54
N ILE A 25 -0.83 6.77 12.82
CA ILE A 25 -0.12 7.12 11.59
C ILE A 25 -1.11 7.19 10.42
N LYS A 26 -1.04 8.28 9.65
CA LYS A 26 -1.85 8.51 8.46
C LYS A 26 -1.01 9.10 7.34
N LYS A 27 -1.46 8.93 6.09
CA LYS A 27 -0.86 9.54 4.89
C LYS A 27 0.60 9.14 4.67
N GLN A 28 0.95 7.90 4.97
CA GLN A 28 2.30 7.36 4.81
C GLN A 28 2.32 6.16 3.85
N CYS A 29 1.40 6.12 2.89
CA CYS A 29 1.27 4.96 2.01
C CYS A 29 2.55 4.65 1.22
N VAL A 30 3.27 5.67 0.75
CA VAL A 30 4.52 5.48 0.00
C VAL A 30 5.61 4.91 0.91
N THR A 31 5.79 5.47 2.10
CA THR A 31 6.77 4.97 3.08
C THR A 31 6.42 3.53 3.50
N ASN A 32 5.14 3.24 3.71
CA ASN A 32 4.68 1.90 4.05
C ASN A 32 5.01 0.90 2.95
N CYS A 33 4.72 1.25 1.70
CA CYS A 33 5.02 0.39 0.56
C CYS A 33 6.52 0.22 0.34
N GLN A 34 7.33 1.26 0.55
CA GLN A 34 8.79 1.16 0.46
C GLN A 34 9.33 0.15 1.48
N TYR A 35 8.90 0.25 2.72
CA TYR A 35 9.33 -0.69 3.76
C TYR A 35 8.92 -2.13 3.43
N LEU A 36 7.67 -2.34 3.05
CA LEU A 36 7.17 -3.68 2.70
C LEU A 36 7.91 -4.24 1.49
N TYR A 37 8.11 -3.44 0.45
CA TYR A 37 8.87 -3.81 -0.73
C TYR A 37 10.30 -4.24 -0.36
N ASP A 38 11.00 -3.43 0.43
CA ASP A 38 12.37 -3.70 0.85
C ASP A 38 12.47 -5.02 1.62
N THR A 39 11.55 -5.23 2.57
CA THR A 39 11.50 -6.42 3.40
C THR A 39 11.20 -7.67 2.58
N LEU A 40 10.24 -7.60 1.67
CA LEU A 40 9.87 -8.74 0.83
C LEU A 40 10.96 -9.07 -0.20
N LYS A 41 11.61 -8.08 -0.78
CA LYS A 41 12.74 -8.30 -1.69
C LYS A 41 13.90 -8.98 -0.98
N ALA A 42 14.20 -8.59 0.26
CA ALA A 42 15.27 -9.17 1.04
C ALA A 42 15.00 -10.63 1.43
N ASN A 43 13.75 -10.94 1.79
CA ASN A 43 13.38 -12.27 2.29
C ASN A 43 12.89 -13.22 1.19
N TYR A 44 12.36 -12.70 0.09
CA TYR A 44 11.81 -13.50 -1.02
C TYR A 44 12.32 -12.98 -2.36
N PRO A 45 13.65 -13.07 -2.61
CA PRO A 45 14.24 -12.47 -3.81
C PRO A 45 13.80 -13.13 -5.12
N LEU A 46 13.25 -14.34 -5.07
CA LEU A 46 12.78 -15.06 -6.26
C LEU A 46 11.34 -14.75 -6.64
N ASN A 47 10.61 -14.06 -5.75
CA ASN A 47 9.24 -13.66 -6.04
C ASN A 47 9.21 -12.32 -6.78
N ASN A 48 8.18 -12.12 -7.59
CA ASN A 48 7.96 -10.87 -8.29
C ASN A 48 7.24 -9.89 -7.35
N ILE A 49 7.98 -8.97 -6.77
CA ILE A 49 7.46 -7.97 -5.85
C ILE A 49 7.45 -6.62 -6.56
N LYS A 50 6.32 -5.93 -6.55
CA LYS A 50 6.17 -4.62 -7.17
C LYS A 50 5.34 -3.70 -6.30
N VAL A 51 5.73 -2.43 -6.25
CA VAL A 51 4.86 -1.37 -5.77
C VAL A 51 3.96 -0.96 -6.93
N LYS A 52 2.67 -0.81 -6.67
CA LYS A 52 1.69 -0.55 -7.71
C LYS A 52 0.80 0.62 -7.31
N ALA A 53 0.69 1.60 -8.21
CA ALA A 53 -0.29 2.67 -8.03
C ALA A 53 -1.67 2.15 -8.40
N VAL A 54 -2.66 2.51 -7.60
CA VAL A 54 -4.05 2.12 -7.80
C VAL A 54 -4.95 3.32 -7.61
N LEU A 55 -6.15 3.22 -8.12
CA LEU A 55 -7.24 4.16 -7.88
C LEU A 55 -8.15 3.53 -6.85
N GLY A 56 -8.35 4.22 -5.76
CA GLY A 56 -9.19 3.74 -4.67
C GLY A 56 -10.51 4.48 -4.60
N ILE A 57 -11.55 3.75 -4.29
CA ILE A 57 -12.84 4.31 -3.91
C ILE A 57 -13.20 3.73 -2.56
N SER A 58 -13.58 4.59 -1.62
CA SER A 58 -14.02 4.18 -0.30
C SER A 58 -15.27 4.95 0.10
N SER A 59 -16.09 4.35 0.94
CA SER A 59 -17.27 5.01 1.51
C SER A 59 -17.21 4.94 3.03
N ASN A 60 -17.52 6.06 3.65
CA ASN A 60 -17.61 6.17 5.10
C ASN A 60 -19.06 5.88 5.56
N ASP A 61 -19.24 5.71 6.89
CA ASP A 61 -20.55 5.46 7.50
C ASP A 61 -21.57 6.58 7.21
N ASP A 62 -21.10 7.81 6.98
CA ASP A 62 -21.94 8.95 6.62
C ASP A 62 -22.28 8.98 5.13
N ARG A 63 -21.96 7.92 4.38
CA ARG A 63 -22.15 7.77 2.94
C ARG A 63 -21.31 8.72 2.09
N THR A 64 -20.30 9.34 2.66
CA THR A 64 -19.34 10.13 1.89
C THR A 64 -18.48 9.19 1.05
N ILE A 65 -18.39 9.46 -0.24
CA ILE A 65 -17.57 8.69 -1.16
C ILE A 65 -16.27 9.45 -1.39
N ILE A 66 -15.16 8.76 -1.19
CA ILE A 66 -13.81 9.31 -1.37
C ILE A 66 -13.16 8.61 -2.56
N TYR A 67 -12.68 9.41 -3.51
CA TYR A 67 -11.89 8.94 -4.65
C TYR A 67 -10.46 9.41 -4.45
N GLU A 68 -9.49 8.50 -4.54
CA GLU A 68 -8.09 8.87 -4.34
C GLU A 68 -7.13 7.96 -5.09
N GLY A 69 -5.96 8.49 -5.42
CA GLY A 69 -4.82 7.68 -5.80
C GLY A 69 -4.19 7.06 -4.56
N HIS A 70 -3.61 5.88 -4.72
CA HIS A 70 -3.02 5.14 -3.62
C HIS A 70 -1.92 4.21 -4.15
N VAL A 71 -1.12 3.65 -3.26
CA VAL A 71 -0.12 2.64 -3.61
C VAL A 71 -0.27 1.42 -2.72
N VAL A 72 -0.04 0.27 -3.31
CA VAL A 72 -0.09 -1.04 -2.65
C VAL A 72 1.13 -1.86 -3.11
N VAL A 73 1.32 -3.02 -2.52
CA VAL A 73 2.36 -3.96 -2.95
C VAL A 73 1.71 -5.18 -3.59
N ASP A 74 2.17 -5.54 -4.78
CA ASP A 74 1.72 -6.71 -5.52
C ASP A 74 2.78 -7.81 -5.42
N VAL A 75 2.36 -9.03 -5.11
CA VAL A 75 3.23 -10.20 -5.03
C VAL A 75 2.80 -11.20 -6.10
N ASP A 76 3.67 -11.47 -7.06
CA ASP A 76 3.51 -12.47 -8.14
C ASP A 76 2.24 -12.28 -8.98
N GLU A 77 1.72 -11.06 -9.07
CA GLU A 77 0.45 -10.75 -9.75
C GLU A 77 -0.75 -11.54 -9.20
N LYS A 78 -0.63 -12.07 -7.98
CA LYS A 78 -1.65 -12.88 -7.32
C LYS A 78 -2.20 -12.25 -6.05
N PHE A 79 -1.36 -11.53 -5.32
CA PHE A 79 -1.72 -10.99 -4.01
C PHE A 79 -1.47 -9.49 -3.98
N ILE A 80 -2.50 -8.77 -3.59
CA ILE A 80 -2.39 -7.34 -3.29
C ILE A 80 -2.30 -7.20 -1.79
N LEU A 81 -1.22 -6.57 -1.33
CA LEU A 81 -0.98 -6.30 0.09
C LEU A 81 -1.20 -4.84 0.37
N GLU A 82 -2.04 -4.55 1.35
CA GLU A 82 -2.33 -3.21 1.82
C GLU A 82 -1.66 -2.97 3.17
N PRO A 83 -0.48 -2.32 3.21
CA PRO A 83 0.22 -2.11 4.47
C PRO A 83 -0.28 -0.90 5.26
N SER A 84 -1.20 -0.10 4.71
CA SER A 84 -1.68 1.12 5.36
C SER A 84 -2.95 0.87 6.17
N TYR A 85 -2.86 1.00 7.50
CA TYR A 85 -4.00 0.81 8.40
C TYR A 85 -5.13 1.80 8.11
N GLU A 86 -4.79 3.05 7.81
CA GLU A 86 -5.76 4.11 7.51
C GLU A 86 -6.75 3.67 6.42
N VAL A 87 -6.25 3.06 5.36
CA VAL A 87 -7.08 2.58 4.24
C VAL A 87 -7.85 1.32 4.64
N TYR A 88 -7.15 0.40 5.29
CA TYR A 88 -7.77 -0.87 5.73
C TYR A 88 -8.93 -0.67 6.71
N SER A 89 -8.85 0.37 7.55
CA SER A 89 -9.89 0.67 8.53
C SER A 89 -11.16 1.30 7.93
N THR A 90 -11.12 1.65 6.65
CA THR A 90 -12.26 2.23 5.94
C THR A 90 -13.15 1.12 5.39
N ASP A 91 -14.46 1.22 5.59
CA ASP A 91 -15.43 0.26 5.06
C ASP A 91 -15.53 0.39 3.54
N ASN A 92 -15.72 -0.75 2.86
CA ASN A 92 -16.01 -0.80 1.42
C ASN A 92 -14.95 -0.11 0.54
N ILE A 93 -13.72 -0.67 0.56
CA ILE A 93 -12.64 -0.19 -0.31
C ILE A 93 -12.62 -1.03 -1.60
N GLU A 94 -12.51 -0.35 -2.72
CA GLU A 94 -12.35 -0.98 -4.03
C GLU A 94 -11.14 -0.35 -4.74
N TYR A 95 -10.27 -1.18 -5.34
CA TYR A 95 -9.07 -0.74 -6.03
C TYR A 95 -9.18 -0.99 -7.53
N PHE A 96 -8.66 -0.04 -8.31
CA PHE A 96 -8.57 -0.16 -9.76
C PHE A 96 -7.14 0.19 -10.19
N ASP A 97 -6.57 -0.63 -11.06
CA ASP A 97 -5.26 -0.38 -11.65
C ASP A 97 -5.35 0.26 -13.04
N ASN A 98 -6.56 0.48 -13.52
CA ASN A 98 -6.85 1.01 -14.84
C ASN A 98 -7.78 2.21 -14.73
N MET A 99 -7.29 3.37 -15.18
CA MET A 99 -8.04 4.63 -15.14
C MET A 99 -9.37 4.53 -15.90
N LYS A 100 -9.35 3.88 -17.06
CA LYS A 100 -10.54 3.76 -17.91
C LYS A 100 -11.64 2.94 -17.23
N GLN A 101 -11.27 1.82 -16.60
CA GLN A 101 -12.23 0.99 -15.85
C GLN A 101 -12.83 1.76 -14.67
N PHE A 102 -11.99 2.50 -13.96
CA PHE A 102 -12.41 3.32 -12.83
C PHE A 102 -13.42 4.39 -13.27
N MET A 103 -13.10 5.12 -14.33
CA MET A 103 -13.97 6.19 -14.86
C MET A 103 -15.26 5.65 -15.44
N ASN A 104 -15.24 4.45 -16.05
CA ASN A 104 -16.44 3.84 -16.61
C ASN A 104 -17.41 3.35 -15.54
N LYS A 105 -16.90 2.88 -14.40
CA LYS A 105 -17.74 2.35 -13.33
C LYS A 105 -18.38 3.45 -12.49
N TYR A 106 -17.70 4.56 -12.30
CA TYR A 106 -18.16 5.63 -11.43
C TYR A 106 -18.20 6.96 -12.18
N LYS A 107 -19.32 7.69 -12.04
CA LYS A 107 -19.44 9.06 -12.53
C LYS A 107 -18.81 9.99 -11.50
N ILE A 108 -17.54 10.33 -11.70
CA ILE A 108 -16.78 11.18 -10.80
C ILE A 108 -16.98 12.64 -11.21
N PRO A 109 -17.28 13.55 -10.27
CA PRO A 109 -17.34 14.98 -10.59
C PRO A 109 -16.02 15.47 -11.19
N LYS A 110 -16.10 16.42 -12.15
CA LYS A 110 -14.93 16.90 -12.88
C LYS A 110 -13.78 17.39 -11.99
N ASN A 111 -14.12 18.10 -10.91
CA ASN A 111 -13.10 18.62 -9.99
C ASN A 111 -12.36 17.51 -9.28
N ASP A 112 -13.09 16.50 -8.80
CA ASP A 112 -12.50 15.34 -8.12
C ASP A 112 -11.68 14.51 -9.09
N MET A 113 -12.14 14.36 -10.34
CA MET A 113 -11.45 13.61 -11.37
C MET A 113 -10.05 14.18 -11.64
N LYS A 114 -9.92 15.49 -11.71
CA LYS A 114 -8.63 16.17 -11.96
C LYS A 114 -7.62 15.84 -10.88
N ASP A 115 -8.02 15.90 -9.62
CA ASP A 115 -7.16 15.64 -8.48
C ASP A 115 -6.78 14.15 -8.41
N VAL A 116 -7.74 13.26 -8.65
CA VAL A 116 -7.52 11.81 -8.64
C VAL A 116 -6.53 11.40 -9.74
N ILE A 117 -6.67 11.96 -10.93
CA ILE A 117 -5.75 11.70 -12.05
C ILE A 117 -4.33 12.14 -11.69
N LYS A 118 -4.20 13.32 -11.10
CA LYS A 118 -2.89 13.85 -10.69
C LYS A 118 -2.26 12.95 -9.63
N GLU A 119 -3.00 12.56 -8.62
CA GLU A 119 -2.50 11.63 -7.58
C GLU A 119 -2.06 10.31 -8.18
N PHE A 120 -2.86 9.74 -9.08
CA PHE A 120 -2.52 8.47 -9.74
C PHE A 120 -1.23 8.57 -10.54
N ILE A 121 -1.04 9.65 -11.28
CA ILE A 121 0.18 9.89 -12.06
C ILE A 121 1.38 10.03 -11.12
N ASP A 122 1.25 10.81 -10.05
CA ASP A 122 2.33 11.03 -9.09
C ASP A 122 2.72 9.73 -8.39
N PHE A 123 1.75 8.94 -7.95
CA PHE A 123 2.01 7.65 -7.31
C PHE A 123 2.60 6.63 -8.28
N THR A 124 2.20 6.67 -9.56
CA THR A 124 2.80 5.81 -10.58
C THR A 124 4.28 6.09 -10.73
N LYS A 125 4.68 7.35 -10.73
CA LYS A 125 6.10 7.74 -10.81
C LYS A 125 6.88 7.26 -9.60
N LEU A 126 6.32 7.42 -8.41
CA LEU A 126 6.95 6.95 -7.16
C LEU A 126 7.08 5.42 -7.14
N ALA A 127 6.02 4.71 -7.54
CA ALA A 127 6.03 3.26 -7.63
C ALA A 127 7.10 2.77 -8.62
N ASP A 128 7.19 3.37 -9.78
CA ASP A 128 8.20 3.02 -10.80
C ASP A 128 9.61 3.24 -10.26
N THR A 129 9.83 4.32 -9.52
CA THR A 129 11.13 4.61 -8.93
C THR A 129 11.55 3.55 -7.92
N ILE A 130 10.63 3.13 -7.05
CA ILE A 130 10.87 2.04 -6.09
C ILE A 130 11.15 0.74 -6.84
N ASN A 131 10.34 0.40 -7.83
CA ASN A 131 10.48 -0.84 -8.61
C ASN A 131 11.81 -0.90 -9.38
N ASN A 132 12.38 0.24 -9.72
CA ASN A 132 13.69 0.34 -10.37
C ASN A 132 14.86 0.29 -9.37
N GLY A 133 14.61 -0.03 -8.13
CA GLY A 133 15.63 -0.21 -7.11
C GLY A 133 16.13 1.06 -6.46
N LYS A 134 15.49 2.19 -6.72
CA LYS A 134 15.83 3.46 -6.06
C LYS A 134 15.09 3.58 -4.74
N TYR A 135 15.79 4.07 -3.73
CA TYR A 135 15.25 4.22 -2.39
C TYR A 135 14.63 5.61 -2.25
N ILE A 136 13.30 5.64 -2.08
CA ILE A 136 12.58 6.88 -1.80
C ILE A 136 12.01 6.77 -0.40
N VAL A 137 12.65 7.41 0.57
CA VAL A 137 12.09 7.48 1.92
C VAL A 137 11.54 8.87 2.15
N MET A 138 10.22 8.95 2.17
CA MET A 138 9.51 10.20 2.42
C MET A 138 9.59 10.62 3.88
N ASN A 139 9.70 9.66 4.80
CA ASN A 139 9.80 9.90 6.23
C ASN A 139 10.69 8.81 6.85
N LYS A 140 11.99 9.12 6.95
CA LYS A 140 12.98 8.15 7.40
C LYS A 140 12.79 7.73 8.86
N GLU A 141 12.48 8.66 9.73
CA GLU A 141 12.26 8.35 11.16
C GLU A 141 11.12 7.37 11.34
N TYR A 142 10.00 7.62 10.69
CA TYR A 142 8.85 6.71 10.72
C TYR A 142 9.21 5.34 10.11
N TYR A 143 9.90 5.33 8.97
CA TYR A 143 10.35 4.10 8.32
C TYR A 143 11.16 3.24 9.29
N ASP A 144 12.17 3.83 9.92
CA ASP A 144 13.07 3.12 10.83
C ASP A 144 12.34 2.62 12.08
N ASN A 145 11.46 3.43 12.66
CA ASN A 145 10.69 3.06 13.86
C ASN A 145 9.73 1.91 13.59
N GLN A 146 9.03 1.94 12.46
CA GLN A 146 8.16 0.84 12.06
C GLN A 146 8.96 -0.43 11.76
N ALA A 147 10.10 -0.30 11.08
CA ALA A 147 10.99 -1.41 10.79
C ALA A 147 11.45 -2.10 12.08
N ASP A 148 11.90 -1.34 13.06
CA ASP A 148 12.34 -1.89 14.35
C ASP A 148 11.21 -2.66 15.05
N TYR A 149 10.01 -2.10 15.06
CA TYR A 149 8.84 -2.75 15.66
C TYR A 149 8.52 -4.07 14.97
N VAL A 150 8.45 -4.07 13.65
CA VAL A 150 8.09 -5.25 12.86
C VAL A 150 9.18 -6.32 12.96
N GLU A 151 10.45 -5.93 12.80
CA GLU A 151 11.58 -6.87 12.81
C GLU A 151 11.69 -7.61 14.14
N GLU A 152 11.48 -6.91 15.25
CA GLU A 152 11.49 -7.55 16.57
C GLU A 152 10.40 -8.61 16.71
N LYS A 153 9.20 -8.32 16.22
CA LYS A 153 8.03 -9.19 16.42
C LYS A 153 7.88 -10.27 15.35
N ILE A 154 8.47 -10.10 14.17
CA ILE A 154 8.31 -11.05 13.07
C ILE A 154 9.25 -12.25 13.17
N LYS A 155 10.32 -12.18 13.96
CA LYS A 155 11.33 -13.24 14.09
C LYS A 155 10.74 -14.65 14.27
N PRO A 156 9.72 -14.86 15.12
CA PRO A 156 9.15 -16.20 15.30
C PRO A 156 8.49 -16.78 14.05
N PHE A 157 8.15 -15.95 13.07
CA PHE A 157 7.43 -16.36 11.85
C PHE A 157 8.35 -16.52 10.63
N LEU A 158 9.61 -16.14 10.78
CA LEU A 158 10.63 -16.33 9.74
C LEU A 158 11.44 -17.62 10.02
#